data_e8d1cc36c9cf7d3a4db3aef00ca2ed91
#
_entry.id   e8d1cc36c9cf7d3a4db3aef00ca2ed91
#
_cell.length_a   1.000
_cell.length_b   1.000
_cell.length_c   1.000
_cell.angle_alpha   90.00
_cell.angle_beta   90.00
_cell.angle_gamma   90.00
#
_symmetry.space_group_name_H-M   'P 1'
#
loop_
_entity.id
_entity.type
_entity.pdbx_description
1 polymer ?
#
loop_
_entity_poly.entity_id
_entity_poly.type
_entity_poly.pdbx_seq_one_letter_code
_entity_poly.pdbx_strand_id
1 'polypeptide(L)'
;MKSTARKSTRRGKRVRKSVNFLQKSTCATCRKARKFLENRGVHLHYRDLVKERLSAAELQKLIGKHDHEDFLNPRSEIFQKKKMKDNPPSRREAISLMAKNPDLIRRPVIVAGGRVVVGYDENGMIRF
;
A
#
# COMPACT_ATOMS: atom_id res chain seq x y z
N MET A 1 -18.45 -35.97 5.83
CA MET A 1 -18.18 -35.20 5.67
C MET A 1 -17.48 -34.82 5.88
N LYS A 2 -17.64 -34.98 6.14
CA LYS A 2 -17.25 -34.25 6.06
C LYS A 2 -16.63 -33.69 6.21
N SER A 3 -16.99 -34.26 6.43
CA SER A 3 -16.64 -33.37 6.34
C SER A 3 -16.02 -32.90 6.48
N THR A 4 -16.24 -33.16 6.51
CA THR A 4 -15.90 -32.27 6.38
C THR A 4 -15.27 -31.67 6.43
N ALA A 5 -15.68 -31.95 6.50
CA ALA A 5 -15.45 -30.95 6.27
C ALA A 5 -14.81 -30.42 6.29
N ARG A 6 -14.77 -30.44 6.22
CA ARG A 6 -14.45 -29.57 6.00
C ARG A 6 -13.97 -28.80 5.90
N LYS A 7 -14.28 -29.07 6.00
CA LYS A 7 -14.08 -28.08 5.69
C LYS A 7 -13.65 -27.22 5.64
N SER A 8 -14.03 -27.69 5.84
CA SER A 8 -13.92 -26.48 5.56
C SER A 8 -13.49 -25.84 5.50
N THR A 9 -13.67 -26.16 5.56
CA THR A 9 -13.52 -25.19 5.27
C THR A 9 -13.18 -24.62 5.22
N ARG A 10 -13.36 -24.95 5.05
CA ARG A 10 -13.24 -24.13 4.79
C ARG A 10 -13.15 -23.44 4.91
N ARG A 11 -13.41 -23.70 5.00
CA ARG A 11 -13.49 -22.76 4.94
C ARG A 11 -13.25 -21.95 5.00
N GLY A 12 -13.05 -22.06 5.05
CA GLY A 12 -13.08 -21.01 4.85
C GLY A 12 -12.89 -20.50 4.76
N LYS A 13 -13.32 -20.70 4.41
CA LYS A 13 -13.21 -20.13 4.24
C LYS A 13 -13.50 -19.43 3.81
N ARG A 14 -14.60 -19.44 3.61
CA ARG A 14 -14.95 -18.47 3.12
C ARG A 14 -14.41 -17.41 3.28
N VAL A 15 -14.41 -17.24 2.46
CA VAL A 15 -13.10 -16.84 2.85
C VAL A 15 -12.93 -15.37 2.72
N ARG A 16 -12.56 -14.75 3.83
CA ARG A 16 -12.29 -13.34 3.89
C ARG A 16 -10.95 -13.03 3.24
N LYS A 17 -10.93 -12.08 2.32
CA LYS A 17 -9.68 -11.63 1.71
C LYS A 17 -8.86 -10.82 2.70
N SER A 18 -7.55 -11.00 2.66
CA SER A 18 -6.59 -10.26 3.47
C SER A 18 -5.65 -9.48 2.60
N VAL A 19 -5.37 -8.24 2.97
CA VAL A 19 -4.42 -7.40 2.25
C VAL A 19 -3.49 -6.73 3.24
N ASN A 20 -2.29 -6.40 2.80
CA ASN A 20 -1.35 -5.59 3.59
C ASN A 20 -1.65 -4.13 3.30
N PHE A 21 -1.87 -3.37 4.36
CA PHE A 21 -2.28 -1.98 4.28
C PHE A 21 -1.21 -1.10 4.90
N LEU A 22 -0.42 -0.46 4.05
CA LEU A 22 0.70 0.38 4.49
C LEU A 22 0.18 1.81 4.61
N GLN A 23 0.25 2.37 5.80
CA GLN A 23 -0.42 3.63 6.10
C GLN A 23 0.37 4.52 7.04
N LYS A 24 -0.16 5.73 7.21
CA LYS A 24 0.15 6.61 8.34
C LYS A 24 -1.16 6.77 9.09
N SER A 25 -1.16 6.51 10.40
CA SER A 25 -2.39 6.45 11.19
C SER A 25 -3.22 7.74 11.16
N THR A 26 -2.56 8.89 11.00
CA THR A 26 -3.23 10.20 10.97
C THR A 26 -3.67 10.63 9.57
N CYS A 27 -3.47 9.82 8.57
CA CYS A 27 -3.75 10.17 7.18
C CYS A 27 -5.24 10.02 6.85
N ALA A 28 -5.88 11.11 6.44
CA ALA A 28 -7.30 11.09 6.10
C ALA A 28 -7.61 10.17 4.91
N THR A 29 -6.72 10.17 3.90
CA THR A 29 -6.86 9.29 2.73
C THR A 29 -6.78 7.83 3.14
N CYS A 30 -5.92 7.52 4.10
CA CYS A 30 -5.80 6.15 4.62
C CYS A 30 -7.09 5.72 5.33
N ARG A 31 -7.69 6.62 6.12
CA ARG A 31 -8.97 6.32 6.79
C ARG A 31 -10.07 6.03 5.78
N LYS A 32 -10.13 6.81 4.73
CA LYS A 32 -11.13 6.64 3.68
C LYS A 32 -10.97 5.29 2.96
N ALA A 33 -9.74 4.95 2.61
CA ALA A 33 -9.44 3.69 1.95
C ALA A 33 -9.73 2.50 2.86
N ARG A 34 -9.36 2.62 4.12
CA ARG A 34 -9.60 1.58 5.12
C ARG A 34 -11.09 1.28 5.25
N LYS A 35 -11.89 2.33 5.38
CA LYS A 35 -13.34 2.18 5.51
C LYS A 35 -13.95 1.52 4.27
N PHE A 36 -13.49 1.92 3.10
CA PHE A 36 -13.96 1.34 1.84
C PHE A 36 -13.72 -0.18 1.82
N LEU A 37 -12.51 -0.60 2.18
CA LEU A 37 -12.16 -2.02 2.15
C LEU A 37 -12.86 -2.81 3.24
N GLU A 38 -12.94 -2.26 4.44
CA GLU A 38 -13.63 -2.93 5.56
C GLU A 38 -15.11 -3.14 5.25
N ASN A 39 -15.75 -2.15 4.64
CA ASN A 39 -17.15 -2.27 4.25
C ASN A 39 -17.37 -3.37 3.20
N ARG A 40 -16.34 -3.76 2.50
CA ARG A 40 -16.40 -4.85 1.53
C ARG A 40 -15.97 -6.19 2.12
N GLY A 41 -15.73 -6.24 3.42
CA GLY A 41 -15.36 -7.47 4.11
C GLY A 41 -13.89 -7.86 3.97
N VAL A 42 -13.05 -6.95 3.55
CA VAL A 42 -11.61 -7.21 3.39
C VAL A 42 -10.93 -7.04 4.74
N HIS A 43 -10.10 -8.01 5.12
CA HIS A 43 -9.31 -7.94 6.35
C HIS A 43 -7.99 -7.23 6.06
N LEU A 44 -7.64 -6.24 6.89
CA LEU A 44 -6.47 -5.41 6.68
C LEU A 44 -5.37 -5.74 7.70
N HIS A 45 -4.19 -6.03 7.20
CA HIS A 45 -2.99 -6.13 8.02
C HIS A 45 -2.26 -4.80 7.94
N TYR A 46 -2.26 -4.06 9.03
CA TYR A 46 -1.72 -2.71 9.06
C TYR A 46 -0.21 -2.66 9.28
N ARG A 47 0.44 -1.77 8.57
CA ARG A 47 1.82 -1.39 8.87
C ARG A 47 1.90 0.13 8.84
N ASP A 48 2.28 0.73 9.96
CA ASP A 48 2.47 2.17 10.05
C ASP A 48 3.87 2.51 9.54
N LEU A 49 3.92 3.23 8.43
CA LEU A 49 5.20 3.51 7.76
C LEU A 49 6.08 4.47 8.54
N VAL A 50 5.53 5.22 9.49
CA VAL A 50 6.33 6.09 10.34
C VAL A 50 7.05 5.27 11.42
N LYS A 51 6.36 4.27 11.98
CA LYS A 51 6.93 3.42 13.02
C LYS A 51 7.78 2.30 12.47
N GLU A 52 7.37 1.76 11.33
CA GLU A 52 8.06 0.65 10.68
C GLU A 52 8.38 1.02 9.25
N ARG A 53 9.47 1.74 9.07
CA ARG A 53 9.87 2.21 7.74
C ARG A 53 10.15 1.06 6.79
N LEU A 54 9.86 1.29 5.52
CA LEU A 54 10.25 0.36 4.47
C LEU A 54 11.73 0.56 4.18
N SER A 55 12.46 -0.54 4.08
CA SER A 55 13.84 -0.49 3.65
C SER A 55 13.90 -0.28 2.14
N ALA A 56 15.07 0.09 1.63
CA ALA A 56 15.26 0.22 0.19
C ALA A 56 14.96 -1.08 -0.54
N ALA A 57 15.36 -2.22 0.04
CA ALA A 57 15.10 -3.53 -0.54
C ALA A 57 13.60 -3.83 -0.60
N GLU A 58 12.87 -3.50 0.47
CA GLU A 58 11.43 -3.68 0.51
C GLU A 58 10.73 -2.80 -0.52
N LEU A 59 11.17 -1.55 -0.66
CA LEU A 59 10.62 -0.61 -1.63
C LEU A 59 10.87 -1.08 -3.06
N GLN A 60 12.07 -1.56 -3.34
CA GLN A 60 12.42 -2.07 -4.65
C GLN A 60 11.51 -3.22 -5.05
N LYS A 61 11.27 -4.12 -4.11
CA LYS A 61 10.41 -5.27 -4.32
C LYS A 61 8.96 -4.85 -4.48
N LEU A 62 8.51 -3.90 -3.66
CA LEU A 62 7.15 -3.39 -3.68
C LEU A 62 6.83 -2.70 -5.01
N ILE A 63 7.72 -1.83 -5.45
CA ILE A 63 7.55 -1.11 -6.71
C ILE A 63 7.59 -2.08 -7.89
N GLY A 64 8.52 -3.05 -7.85
CA GLY A 64 8.61 -4.08 -8.87
C GLY A 64 8.63 -3.52 -10.28
N LYS A 65 7.64 -3.89 -11.08
CA LYS A 65 7.51 -3.42 -12.45
C LYS A 65 6.71 -2.13 -12.60
N HIS A 66 6.17 -1.63 -11.50
CA HIS A 66 5.38 -0.40 -11.54
C HIS A 66 6.27 0.81 -11.71
N ASP A 67 5.66 1.91 -12.12
CA ASP A 67 6.37 3.18 -12.24
C ASP A 67 6.63 3.72 -10.83
N HIS A 68 7.91 3.95 -10.52
CA HIS A 68 8.29 4.46 -9.19
C HIS A 68 7.69 5.83 -8.91
N GLU A 69 7.40 6.62 -9.92
CA GLU A 69 6.82 7.96 -9.74
C GLU A 69 5.41 7.88 -9.15
N ASP A 70 4.68 6.80 -9.41
CA ASP A 70 3.35 6.61 -8.86
C ASP A 70 3.36 6.46 -7.33
N PHE A 71 4.51 6.12 -6.77
CA PHE A 71 4.65 5.94 -5.32
C PHE A 71 5.07 7.22 -4.60
N LEU A 72 5.34 8.28 -5.34
CA LEU A 72 5.77 9.55 -4.74
C LEU A 72 4.57 10.39 -4.33
N ASN A 73 4.64 10.93 -3.11
CA ASN A 73 3.58 11.78 -2.57
C ASN A 73 3.85 13.25 -2.95
N PRO A 74 3.05 13.81 -3.86
CA PRO A 74 3.29 15.19 -4.32
C PRO A 74 3.04 16.24 -3.22
N ARG A 75 2.41 15.86 -2.13
CA ARG A 75 2.16 16.77 -1.02
C ARG A 75 3.31 16.81 -0.02
N SER A 76 4.28 15.91 -0.14
CA SER A 76 5.39 15.90 0.80
C SER A 76 6.30 17.10 0.58
N GLU A 77 6.91 17.55 1.67
CA GLU A 77 7.83 18.68 1.63
C GLU A 77 9.02 18.43 0.72
N ILE A 78 9.57 17.22 0.77
CA ILE A 78 10.70 16.84 -0.07
C ILE A 78 10.36 16.89 -1.55
N PHE A 79 9.18 16.40 -1.90
CA PHE A 79 8.71 16.42 -3.28
C PHE A 79 8.68 17.85 -3.82
N GLN A 80 8.15 18.77 -3.01
CA GLN A 80 8.03 20.17 -3.40
C GLN A 80 9.38 20.88 -3.42
N LYS A 81 10.20 20.68 -2.41
CA LYS A 81 11.53 21.31 -2.33
C LYS A 81 12.44 20.91 -3.47
N LYS A 82 12.41 19.63 -3.85
CA LYS A 82 13.24 19.12 -4.93
C LYS A 82 12.58 19.28 -6.30
N LYS A 83 11.39 19.88 -6.34
CA LYS A 83 10.65 20.13 -7.58
C LYS A 83 10.52 18.86 -8.42
N MET A 84 10.13 17.79 -7.74
CA MET A 84 10.08 16.47 -8.39
C MET A 84 9.02 16.36 -9.49
N LYS A 85 8.04 17.24 -9.50
CA LYS A 85 7.06 17.29 -10.59
C LYS A 85 7.75 17.60 -11.92
N ASP A 86 8.64 18.59 -11.91
CA ASP A 86 9.36 19.02 -13.11
C ASP A 86 10.68 18.28 -13.30
N ASN A 87 11.24 17.78 -12.19
CA ASN A 87 12.50 17.04 -12.17
C ASN A 87 12.29 15.72 -11.43
N PRO A 88 11.61 14.75 -12.04
CA PRO A 88 11.36 13.48 -11.35
C PRO A 88 12.66 12.75 -11.08
N PRO A 89 12.80 12.17 -9.89
CA PRO A 89 14.02 11.43 -9.54
C PRO A 89 14.09 10.12 -10.32
N SER A 90 15.31 9.61 -10.47
CA SER A 90 15.48 8.28 -10.99
C SER A 90 14.88 7.27 -10.01
N ARG A 91 14.63 6.05 -10.48
CA ARG A 91 14.11 4.98 -9.63
C ARG A 91 15.01 4.78 -8.40
N ARG A 92 16.31 4.73 -8.60
CA ARG A 92 17.27 4.52 -7.54
C ARG A 92 17.22 5.64 -6.50
N GLU A 93 17.18 6.87 -6.97
CA GLU A 93 17.12 8.03 -6.08
C GLU A 93 15.80 8.05 -5.32
N ALA A 94 14.69 7.78 -6.02
CA ALA A 94 13.37 7.76 -5.40
C ALA A 94 13.30 6.73 -4.28
N ILE A 95 13.81 5.52 -4.51
CA ILE A 95 13.83 4.47 -3.51
C ILE A 95 14.64 4.88 -2.29
N SER A 96 15.82 5.44 -2.52
CA SER A 96 16.69 5.91 -1.43
C SER A 96 16.00 6.98 -0.58
N LEU A 97 15.36 7.94 -1.24
CA LEU A 97 14.68 9.03 -0.55
C LEU A 97 13.44 8.54 0.20
N MET A 98 12.66 7.66 -0.40
CA MET A 98 11.46 7.10 0.27
C MET A 98 11.83 6.26 1.49
N ALA A 99 12.95 5.53 1.43
CA ALA A 99 13.40 4.74 2.57
C ALA A 99 13.77 5.63 3.76
N LYS A 100 14.30 6.81 3.50
CA LYS A 100 14.70 7.76 4.54
C LYS A 100 13.56 8.64 4.99
N ASN A 101 12.56 8.87 4.13
CA ASN A 101 11.49 9.83 4.36
C ASN A 101 10.14 9.18 4.09
N PRO A 102 9.53 8.56 5.09
CA PRO A 102 8.22 7.90 4.90
C PRO A 102 7.13 8.82 4.35
N ASP A 103 7.21 10.11 4.63
CA ASP A 103 6.21 11.07 4.12
C ASP A 103 6.28 11.23 2.60
N LEU A 104 7.39 10.86 1.99
CA LEU A 104 7.52 10.91 0.54
C LEU A 104 6.74 9.77 -0.14
N ILE A 105 6.41 8.72 0.60
CA ILE A 105 5.65 7.59 0.07
C ILE A 105 4.16 7.96 0.02
N ARG A 106 3.56 7.78 -1.14
CA ARG A 106 2.12 8.00 -1.31
C ARG A 106 1.36 6.93 -0.55
N ARG A 107 0.37 7.33 0.23
CA ARG A 107 -0.40 6.44 1.09
C ARG A 107 -1.88 6.46 0.78
N PRO A 108 -2.58 5.39 1.07
CA PRO A 108 -2.05 4.09 1.49
C PRO A 108 -1.42 3.32 0.33
N VAL A 109 -0.58 2.32 0.66
CA VAL A 109 -0.13 1.34 -0.31
C VAL A 109 -0.75 0.02 0.11
N ILE A 110 -1.52 -0.59 -0.78
CA ILE A 110 -2.29 -1.78 -0.48
C ILE A 110 -1.78 -2.92 -1.35
N VAL A 111 -1.36 -4.00 -0.70
CA VAL A 111 -0.69 -5.11 -1.38
C VAL A 111 -1.41 -6.42 -1.09
N ALA A 112 -1.74 -7.15 -2.13
CA ALA A 112 -2.30 -8.49 -2.00
C ALA A 112 -1.85 -9.32 -3.19
N GLY A 113 -1.10 -10.38 -2.92
CA GLY A 113 -0.54 -11.22 -3.97
C GLY A 113 0.36 -10.38 -4.86
N GLY A 114 0.14 -10.45 -6.16
CA GLY A 114 0.91 -9.67 -7.12
C GLY A 114 0.35 -8.28 -7.40
N ARG A 115 -0.67 -7.87 -6.66
CA ARG A 115 -1.35 -6.60 -6.93
C ARG A 115 -0.96 -5.54 -5.92
N VAL A 116 -0.69 -4.33 -6.43
CA VAL A 116 -0.37 -3.16 -5.62
C VAL A 116 -1.27 -2.01 -6.05
N VAL A 117 -1.94 -1.38 -5.08
CA VAL A 117 -2.75 -0.19 -5.32
C VAL A 117 -2.18 0.93 -4.46
N VAL A 118 -1.90 2.07 -5.06
CA VAL A 118 -1.28 3.21 -4.39
C VAL A 118 -2.26 4.37 -4.33
N GLY A 119 -2.45 4.90 -3.13
CA GLY A 119 -3.39 5.98 -2.89
C GLY A 119 -4.83 5.48 -2.84
N TYR A 120 -5.78 6.41 -2.73
CA TYR A 120 -7.19 6.06 -2.75
C TYR A 120 -7.65 5.88 -4.19
N ASP A 121 -7.91 4.64 -4.55
CA ASP A 121 -8.30 4.26 -5.91
C ASP A 121 -9.34 3.16 -5.83
N GLU A 122 -10.62 3.54 -5.94
CA GLU A 122 -11.72 2.58 -5.82
C GLU A 122 -11.67 1.52 -6.90
N ASN A 123 -11.31 1.90 -8.13
CA ASN A 123 -11.23 0.94 -9.23
C ASN A 123 -10.19 -0.14 -8.97
N GLY A 124 -9.07 0.23 -8.37
CA GLY A 124 -8.05 -0.72 -7.98
C GLY A 124 -8.46 -1.52 -6.77
N MET A 125 -9.03 -0.85 -5.74
CA MET A 125 -9.41 -1.47 -4.48
C MET A 125 -10.56 -2.46 -4.62
N ILE A 126 -11.47 -2.23 -5.56
CA ILE A 126 -12.64 -3.10 -5.74
C ILE A 126 -12.24 -4.51 -6.17
N ARG A 127 -11.02 -4.68 -6.64
CA ARG A 127 -10.52 -5.98 -7.09
C ARG A 127 -9.92 -6.83 -5.97
N PHE A 128 -9.81 -6.28 -4.78
CA PHE A 128 -9.33 -7.05 -3.63
C PHE A 128 -10.41 -7.97 -3.06
#